data_bcfa193dc1cac6c955f5dacd6139f422
#
_entry.id   bcfa193dc1cac6c955f5dacd6139f422
#
_cell.length_a   1.000
_cell.length_b   1.000
_cell.length_c   1.000
_cell.angle_alpha   90.00
_cell.angle_beta   90.00
_cell.angle_gamma   90.00
#
_symmetry.space_group_name_H-M   'P 1'
#
loop_
_entity.id
_entity.type
_entity.pdbx_description
1 polymer ?
#
loop_
_entity_poly.entity_id
_entity_poly.type
_entity_poly.pdbx_seq_one_letter_code
_entity_poly.pdbx_strand_id
1 'polypeptide(L)'
;MTPRGGRVLNRPSATLWGMRVFVLLAVLCGVMRAQETAVAVLPFFNLTGSSNLDWIGESISETIGRALEAEGIPVVDRESRTEAYGRLSLRPAAQLALGSVVQLGRTLEVRRVIYGSFQISPPPADGPPAANASLELVARLLDLGELRQSEPWTAAGRVQDLAEVQSRLAWLALGRLVPEGSAPSEEQFRIKHKPVRLDALESYIRGLMAGTAEQKHRFLTQAVRLDESFTAPYFELGRLLYQGEKYSAAAGWLERVPPEDPNAVEAAFLLGLCRYRLAEFEKAESAFRLLSSLAPRPEIWNNLGAAQSRLGRPEAVDNFRRAVESDPHEPAYRFNLGYALWKQERYEEAAEAFRELLQLTPEDSQATLMLGRCLNRTPPSGVAVKMENFERLQSPVDRGVFRRFRLGTSRALH
;
A
#
# COMPACT_ATOMS: atom_id res chain seq x y z
N MET A 1 44.57 55.85 -25.55
CA MET A 1 44.82 54.80 -24.51
C MET A 1 43.49 54.42 -23.92
N THR A 2 42.92 53.32 -24.35
CA THR A 2 41.66 52.72 -23.87
C THR A 2 41.97 51.42 -23.15
N PRO A 3 41.43 51.16 -21.96
CA PRO A 3 41.55 49.86 -21.37
C PRO A 3 40.36 48.94 -21.76
N ARG A 4 40.70 47.72 -22.13
CA ARG A 4 39.84 46.63 -22.52
C ARG A 4 38.99 46.13 -21.35
N GLY A 5 37.66 46.05 -21.56
CA GLY A 5 36.74 45.38 -20.65
C GLY A 5 36.87 43.84 -20.74
N GLY A 6 37.21 43.22 -19.64
CA GLY A 6 37.18 41.76 -19.48
C GLY A 6 35.75 41.27 -19.22
N ARG A 7 35.25 40.36 -20.07
CA ARG A 7 34.01 39.58 -19.80
C ARG A 7 34.30 38.56 -18.71
N VAL A 8 33.59 38.70 -17.61
CA VAL A 8 33.52 37.67 -16.54
C VAL A 8 32.51 36.62 -17.00
N LEU A 9 32.98 35.46 -17.36
CA LEU A 9 32.17 34.25 -17.58
C LEU A 9 31.71 33.71 -16.21
N ASN A 10 30.45 33.89 -15.92
CA ASN A 10 29.80 33.27 -14.75
C ASN A 10 29.72 31.74 -14.97
N ARG A 11 30.57 30.98 -14.27
CA ARG A 11 30.47 29.53 -14.22
C ARG A 11 29.33 29.17 -13.26
N PRO A 12 28.35 28.32 -13.66
CA PRO A 12 27.35 27.85 -12.72
C PRO A 12 28.01 26.97 -11.64
N SER A 13 27.69 27.24 -10.39
CA SER A 13 28.30 26.65 -9.22
C SER A 13 28.11 25.12 -9.18
N ALA A 14 29.22 24.39 -9.14
CA ALA A 14 29.29 22.92 -9.00
C ALA A 14 28.62 22.38 -7.72
N THR A 15 28.24 23.25 -6.79
CA THR A 15 27.60 22.91 -5.51
C THR A 15 26.14 22.49 -5.62
N LEU A 16 25.38 23.01 -6.58
CA LEU A 16 23.97 22.62 -6.79
C LEU A 16 23.82 21.25 -7.46
N TRP A 17 24.78 20.85 -8.29
CA TRP A 17 24.78 19.53 -8.93
C TRP A 17 25.18 18.44 -7.95
N GLY A 18 26.15 18.69 -7.09
CA GLY A 18 26.59 17.78 -6.02
C GLY A 18 25.49 17.51 -5.01
N MET A 19 24.69 18.52 -4.65
CA MET A 19 23.61 18.39 -3.68
C MET A 19 22.41 17.57 -4.24
N ARG A 20 22.08 17.71 -5.53
CA ARG A 20 21.04 16.92 -6.21
C ARG A 20 21.43 15.45 -6.35
N VAL A 21 22.69 15.15 -6.67
CA VAL A 21 23.21 13.78 -6.72
C VAL A 21 23.25 13.14 -5.33
N PHE A 22 23.59 13.92 -4.30
CA PHE A 22 23.62 13.43 -2.91
C PHE A 22 22.21 13.12 -2.37
N VAL A 23 21.20 13.92 -2.71
CA VAL A 23 19.80 13.68 -2.32
C VAL A 23 19.25 12.46 -3.08
N LEU A 24 19.54 12.30 -4.37
CA LEU A 24 19.15 11.11 -5.16
C LEU A 24 19.82 9.84 -4.64
N LEU A 25 21.11 9.88 -4.30
CA LEU A 25 21.83 8.76 -3.69
C LEU A 25 21.31 8.45 -2.28
N ALA A 26 20.97 9.45 -1.48
CA ALA A 26 20.40 9.24 -0.13
C ALA A 26 18.99 8.64 -0.19
N VAL A 27 18.17 9.05 -1.17
CA VAL A 27 16.84 8.47 -1.42
C VAL A 27 16.97 7.03 -1.94
N LEU A 28 17.88 6.77 -2.89
CA LEU A 28 18.15 5.41 -3.39
C LEU A 28 18.72 4.50 -2.28
N CYS A 29 19.68 4.96 -1.48
CA CYS A 29 20.16 4.22 -0.30
C CYS A 29 19.08 4.00 0.76
N GLY A 30 18.18 4.96 0.98
CA GLY A 30 17.06 4.84 1.89
C GLY A 30 16.03 3.80 1.41
N VAL A 31 15.76 3.77 0.10
CA VAL A 31 14.87 2.79 -0.54
C VAL A 31 15.46 1.38 -0.51
N MET A 32 16.74 1.21 -0.85
CA MET A 32 17.43 -0.09 -0.77
C MET A 32 17.51 -0.61 0.68
N ARG A 33 17.76 0.28 1.66
CA ARG A 33 17.84 -0.10 3.07
C ARG A 33 16.49 -0.51 3.66
N ALA A 34 15.38 0.08 3.21
CA ALA A 34 14.03 -0.28 3.66
C ALA A 34 13.57 -1.64 3.10
N GLN A 35 14.03 -2.03 1.92
CA GLN A 35 13.73 -3.32 1.29
C GLN A 35 14.51 -4.46 1.97
N GLU A 36 15.76 -4.21 2.41
CA GLU A 36 16.56 -5.17 3.21
C GLU A 36 15.99 -5.46 4.59
N THR A 37 15.09 -4.62 5.13
CA THR A 37 14.52 -4.79 6.48
C THR A 37 13.13 -5.41 6.48
N ALA A 38 12.47 -5.56 5.33
CA ALA A 38 11.13 -6.16 5.25
C ALA A 38 11.15 -7.64 5.63
N VAL A 39 10.07 -8.08 6.28
CA VAL A 39 9.85 -9.47 6.71
C VAL A 39 8.73 -10.07 5.89
N ALA A 40 8.93 -11.28 5.35
CA ALA A 40 7.83 -12.08 4.83
C ALA A 40 7.32 -13.03 5.92
N VAL A 41 6.01 -13.01 6.17
CA VAL A 41 5.35 -13.99 7.04
C VAL A 41 4.53 -14.90 6.14
N LEU A 42 4.94 -16.16 6.00
CA LEU A 42 4.25 -17.14 5.15
C LEU A 42 3.07 -17.77 5.87
N PRO A 43 2.02 -18.23 5.14
CA PRO A 43 0.95 -19.02 5.72
C PRO A 43 1.52 -20.27 6.42
N PHE A 44 1.00 -20.58 7.60
CA PHE A 44 1.44 -21.72 8.40
C PHE A 44 0.83 -23.02 7.87
N PHE A 45 1.66 -24.05 7.73
CA PHE A 45 1.22 -25.32 7.22
C PHE A 45 0.31 -26.08 8.21
N ASN A 46 -0.77 -26.64 7.71
CA ASN A 46 -1.76 -27.37 8.48
C ASN A 46 -1.36 -28.85 8.65
N LEU A 47 -0.84 -29.21 9.81
CA LEU A 47 -0.49 -30.62 10.16
C LEU A 47 -1.71 -31.46 10.58
N THR A 48 -2.88 -30.81 10.80
CA THR A 48 -4.12 -31.50 11.20
C THR A 48 -4.69 -32.37 10.07
N GLY A 49 -4.38 -32.00 8.80
CA GLY A 49 -4.81 -32.76 7.62
C GLY A 49 -6.21 -32.41 7.09
N SER A 50 -6.97 -31.58 7.79
CA SER A 50 -8.29 -31.10 7.33
C SER A 50 -8.16 -29.78 6.58
N SER A 51 -8.37 -29.77 5.25
CA SER A 51 -8.25 -28.58 4.41
C SER A 51 -9.24 -27.46 4.77
N ASN A 52 -10.36 -27.79 5.44
CA ASN A 52 -11.29 -26.79 5.96
C ASN A 52 -10.66 -25.85 7.01
N LEU A 53 -9.52 -26.25 7.59
CA LEU A 53 -8.78 -25.50 8.60
C LEU A 53 -7.59 -24.71 8.02
N ASP A 54 -7.34 -24.75 6.71
CA ASP A 54 -6.20 -24.05 6.08
C ASP A 54 -6.27 -22.53 6.28
N TRP A 55 -7.48 -21.99 6.50
CA TRP A 55 -7.67 -20.58 6.86
C TRP A 55 -6.91 -20.18 8.15
N ILE A 56 -6.70 -21.12 9.08
CA ILE A 56 -5.94 -20.87 10.32
C ILE A 56 -4.49 -20.52 9.99
N GLY A 57 -3.87 -21.20 9.02
CA GLY A 57 -2.51 -20.89 8.59
C GLY A 57 -2.36 -19.48 8.03
N GLU A 58 -3.32 -19.03 7.21
CA GLU A 58 -3.37 -17.64 6.70
C GLU A 58 -3.67 -16.67 7.84
N SER A 59 -4.56 -17.03 8.78
CA SER A 59 -4.89 -16.22 9.96
C SER A 59 -3.66 -15.94 10.83
N ILE A 60 -2.82 -16.94 11.06
CA ILE A 60 -1.56 -16.80 11.82
C ILE A 60 -0.64 -15.80 11.11
N SER A 61 -0.46 -15.97 9.80
CA SER A 61 0.37 -15.09 8.99
C SER A 61 -0.12 -13.64 9.03
N GLU A 62 -1.42 -13.42 8.87
CA GLU A 62 -2.03 -12.10 8.88
C GLU A 62 -1.92 -11.44 10.26
N THR A 63 -2.17 -12.20 11.35
CA THR A 63 -2.07 -11.69 12.73
C THR A 63 -0.63 -11.27 13.06
N ILE A 64 0.36 -12.11 12.73
CA ILE A 64 1.78 -11.76 12.93
C ILE A 64 2.13 -10.54 12.08
N GLY A 65 1.77 -10.53 10.80
CA GLY A 65 2.09 -9.45 9.88
C GLY A 65 1.56 -8.09 10.37
N ARG A 66 0.27 -8.03 10.71
CA ARG A 66 -0.36 -6.80 11.22
C ARG A 66 0.25 -6.32 12.53
N ALA A 67 0.56 -7.24 13.44
CA ALA A 67 1.20 -6.90 14.71
C ALA A 67 2.60 -6.33 14.50
N LEU A 68 3.42 -6.95 13.64
CA LEU A 68 4.75 -6.46 13.30
C LEU A 68 4.71 -5.09 12.61
N GLU A 69 3.77 -4.89 11.69
CA GLU A 69 3.55 -3.59 11.04
C GLU A 69 3.19 -2.50 12.05
N ALA A 70 2.32 -2.78 13.00
CA ALA A 70 1.94 -1.83 14.05
C ALA A 70 3.10 -1.48 15.01
N GLU A 71 4.12 -2.36 15.09
CA GLU A 71 5.38 -2.12 15.81
C GLU A 71 6.47 -1.49 14.91
N GLY A 72 6.12 -1.09 13.69
CA GLY A 72 7.02 -0.39 12.76
C GLY A 72 7.97 -1.30 11.98
N ILE A 73 7.74 -2.61 11.96
CA ILE A 73 8.49 -3.55 11.13
C ILE A 73 7.77 -3.72 9.79
N PRO A 74 8.43 -3.43 8.66
CA PRO A 74 7.82 -3.63 7.34
C PRO A 74 7.53 -5.12 7.08
N VAL A 75 6.32 -5.43 6.63
CA VAL A 75 5.92 -6.78 6.27
C VAL A 75 5.45 -6.83 4.83
N VAL A 76 5.83 -7.91 4.13
CA VAL A 76 5.34 -8.16 2.77
C VAL A 76 3.84 -8.46 2.79
N ASP A 77 3.11 -7.77 1.96
CA ASP A 77 1.66 -7.93 1.90
C ASP A 77 1.22 -9.27 1.30
N ARG A 78 -0.04 -9.60 1.53
CA ARG A 78 -0.64 -10.84 1.07
C ARG A 78 -0.66 -10.98 -0.47
N GLU A 79 -0.88 -9.88 -1.20
CA GLU A 79 -0.94 -9.93 -2.67
C GLU A 79 0.44 -10.23 -3.25
N SER A 80 1.48 -9.53 -2.80
CA SER A 80 2.86 -9.79 -3.18
C SER A 80 3.27 -11.24 -2.87
N ARG A 81 2.87 -11.75 -1.68
CA ARG A 81 3.07 -13.17 -1.33
C ARG A 81 2.35 -14.10 -2.32
N THR A 82 1.08 -13.84 -2.60
CA THR A 82 0.27 -14.66 -3.51
C THR A 82 0.86 -14.68 -4.92
N GLU A 83 1.33 -13.53 -5.40
CA GLU A 83 2.01 -13.44 -6.69
C GLU A 83 3.32 -14.24 -6.71
N ALA A 84 4.14 -14.15 -5.65
CA ALA A 84 5.38 -14.92 -5.54
C ALA A 84 5.10 -16.44 -5.52
N TYR A 85 4.06 -16.89 -4.81
CA TYR A 85 3.63 -18.30 -4.87
C TYR A 85 3.24 -18.70 -6.30
N GLY A 86 2.50 -17.86 -7.02
CA GLY A 86 2.12 -18.08 -8.42
C GLY A 86 3.32 -18.16 -9.35
N ARG A 87 4.27 -17.22 -9.25
CA ARG A 87 5.51 -17.19 -10.05
C ARG A 87 6.36 -18.46 -9.86
N LEU A 88 6.37 -19.01 -8.65
CA LEU A 88 7.11 -20.23 -8.31
C LEU A 88 6.29 -21.51 -8.47
N SER A 89 5.04 -21.43 -8.94
CA SER A 89 4.10 -22.56 -9.06
C SER A 89 3.92 -23.33 -7.75
N LEU A 90 3.99 -22.64 -6.61
CA LEU A 90 3.82 -23.22 -5.28
C LEU A 90 2.35 -23.07 -4.84
N ARG A 91 1.87 -24.05 -4.05
CA ARG A 91 0.54 -23.97 -3.41
C ARG A 91 0.68 -23.33 -2.03
N PRO A 92 -0.09 -22.28 -1.70
CA PRO A 92 0.02 -21.59 -0.40
C PRO A 92 -0.18 -22.51 0.82
N ALA A 93 -1.06 -23.52 0.71
CA ALA A 93 -1.33 -24.47 1.79
C ALA A 93 -0.42 -25.72 1.75
N ALA A 94 0.61 -25.76 0.92
CA ALA A 94 1.54 -26.89 0.87
C ALA A 94 2.63 -26.78 1.93
N GLN A 95 3.12 -27.93 2.41
CA GLN A 95 4.32 -27.96 3.23
C GLN A 95 5.53 -27.58 2.39
N LEU A 96 6.16 -26.46 2.73
CA LEU A 96 7.31 -25.94 2.00
C LEU A 96 8.61 -26.59 2.50
N ALA A 97 9.42 -27.09 1.58
CA ALA A 97 10.81 -27.42 1.85
C ALA A 97 11.61 -26.12 2.08
N LEU A 98 12.71 -26.18 2.85
CA LEU A 98 13.55 -25.02 3.14
C LEU A 98 14.01 -24.31 1.85
N GLY A 99 14.35 -25.05 0.79
CA GLY A 99 14.72 -24.49 -0.51
C GLY A 99 13.61 -23.61 -1.12
N SER A 100 12.34 -24.02 -1.00
CA SER A 100 11.19 -23.25 -1.46
C SER A 100 10.98 -21.96 -0.63
N VAL A 101 11.21 -22.03 0.69
CA VAL A 101 11.18 -20.86 1.57
C VAL A 101 12.26 -19.85 1.18
N VAL A 102 13.49 -20.34 0.88
CA VAL A 102 14.60 -19.50 0.38
C VAL A 102 14.22 -18.84 -0.96
N GLN A 103 13.65 -19.59 -1.90
CA GLN A 103 13.22 -19.04 -3.19
C GLN A 103 12.12 -18.01 -3.04
N LEU A 104 11.10 -18.25 -2.20
CA LEU A 104 10.06 -17.28 -1.90
C LEU A 104 10.64 -16.00 -1.32
N GLY A 105 11.52 -16.10 -0.33
CA GLY A 105 12.14 -14.92 0.27
C GLY A 105 12.98 -14.10 -0.72
N ARG A 106 13.68 -14.76 -1.65
CA ARG A 106 14.41 -14.10 -2.74
C ARG A 106 13.48 -13.43 -3.75
N THR A 107 12.41 -14.12 -4.15
CA THR A 107 11.40 -13.57 -5.07
C THR A 107 10.69 -12.35 -4.46
N LEU A 108 10.50 -12.34 -3.15
CA LEU A 108 9.92 -11.24 -2.38
C LEU A 108 10.95 -10.16 -2.01
N GLU A 109 12.22 -10.36 -2.36
CA GLU A 109 13.33 -9.44 -2.06
C GLU A 109 13.42 -9.08 -0.56
N VAL A 110 13.19 -10.06 0.32
CA VAL A 110 13.28 -9.87 1.77
C VAL A 110 14.50 -10.55 2.35
N ARG A 111 15.02 -9.99 3.44
CA ARG A 111 16.11 -10.62 4.19
C ARG A 111 15.61 -11.70 5.14
N ARG A 112 14.40 -11.56 5.70
CA ARG A 112 13.88 -12.43 6.76
C ARG A 112 12.54 -13.03 6.38
N VAL A 113 12.39 -14.32 6.65
CA VAL A 113 11.15 -15.05 6.39
C VAL A 113 10.72 -15.79 7.67
N ILE A 114 9.50 -15.51 8.13
CA ILE A 114 8.83 -16.27 9.21
C ILE A 114 7.91 -17.28 8.55
N TYR A 115 8.00 -18.52 8.96
CA TYR A 115 7.19 -19.64 8.47
C TYR A 115 7.03 -20.69 9.55
N GLY A 116 6.06 -21.59 9.38
CA GLY A 116 5.79 -22.58 10.41
C GLY A 116 4.66 -23.52 10.09
N SER A 117 4.16 -24.16 11.13
CA SER A 117 3.04 -25.10 11.05
C SER A 117 2.14 -24.96 12.27
N PHE A 118 0.92 -25.47 12.15
CA PHE A 118 0.01 -25.63 13.27
C PHE A 118 -0.60 -27.03 13.29
N GLN A 119 -0.99 -27.49 14.48
CA GLN A 119 -1.65 -28.77 14.70
C GLN A 119 -2.78 -28.62 15.73
N ILE A 120 -3.90 -29.30 15.45
CA ILE A 120 -5.03 -29.43 16.37
C ILE A 120 -5.15 -30.89 16.77
N SER A 121 -5.28 -31.16 18.08
CA SER A 121 -5.39 -32.51 18.63
C SER A 121 -6.53 -32.56 19.67
N PRO A 122 -7.46 -33.54 19.56
CA PRO A 122 -7.58 -34.49 18.46
C PRO A 122 -7.99 -33.79 17.14
N PRO A 123 -7.63 -34.32 15.96
CA PRO A 123 -8.11 -33.77 14.70
C PRO A 123 -9.63 -33.96 14.61
N PRO A 124 -10.37 -32.98 14.02
CA PRO A 124 -11.80 -33.13 13.82
C PRO A 124 -12.07 -34.25 12.81
N ALA A 125 -13.03 -35.13 13.12
CA ALA A 125 -13.43 -36.20 12.20
C ALA A 125 -14.21 -35.60 11.01
N ASP A 126 -15.18 -34.71 11.28
CA ASP A 126 -15.95 -33.92 10.32
C ASP A 126 -16.36 -32.61 10.99
N GLY A 127 -16.37 -31.50 10.21
CA GLY A 127 -16.83 -30.19 10.69
C GLY A 127 -15.76 -29.35 11.41
N PRO A 128 -16.17 -28.37 12.24
CA PRO A 128 -15.25 -27.53 12.99
C PRO A 128 -14.58 -28.31 14.12
N PRO A 129 -13.34 -27.92 14.51
CA PRO A 129 -12.67 -28.55 15.65
C PRO A 129 -13.41 -28.25 16.96
N ALA A 130 -13.29 -29.15 17.92
CA ALA A 130 -13.84 -28.92 19.25
C ALA A 130 -13.18 -27.68 19.90
N ALA A 131 -13.96 -26.82 20.53
CA ALA A 131 -13.48 -25.59 21.16
C ALA A 131 -12.35 -25.83 22.19
N ASN A 132 -12.40 -26.95 22.89
CA ASN A 132 -11.43 -27.36 23.89
C ASN A 132 -10.29 -28.22 23.33
N ALA A 133 -10.26 -28.52 22.01
CA ALA A 133 -9.14 -29.23 21.39
C ALA A 133 -7.83 -28.46 21.59
N SER A 134 -6.72 -29.19 21.75
CA SER A 134 -5.40 -28.60 21.88
C SER A 134 -4.95 -28.01 20.55
N LEU A 135 -4.39 -26.81 20.59
CA LEU A 135 -3.79 -26.11 19.47
C LEU A 135 -2.30 -25.87 19.76
N GLU A 136 -1.46 -26.24 18.84
CA GLU A 136 -0.03 -25.95 18.88
C GLU A 136 0.40 -25.22 17.61
N LEU A 137 1.11 -24.11 17.76
CA LEU A 137 1.71 -23.31 16.68
C LEU A 137 3.23 -23.39 16.80
N VAL A 138 3.92 -23.71 15.71
CA VAL A 138 5.39 -23.77 15.65
C VAL A 138 5.87 -22.81 14.57
N ALA A 139 6.77 -21.89 14.92
CA ALA A 139 7.33 -20.94 13.98
C ALA A 139 8.86 -21.01 13.94
N ARG A 140 9.44 -20.55 12.82
CA ARG A 140 10.88 -20.40 12.58
C ARG A 140 11.13 -19.10 11.83
N LEU A 141 12.30 -18.51 12.07
CA LEU A 141 12.84 -17.39 11.33
C LEU A 141 14.00 -17.87 10.46
N LEU A 142 13.95 -17.58 9.16
CA LEU A 142 15.06 -17.76 8.23
C LEU A 142 15.66 -16.40 7.90
N ASP A 143 16.94 -16.20 8.20
CA ASP A 143 17.72 -15.05 7.70
C ASP A 143 18.42 -15.46 6.40
N LEU A 144 18.03 -14.85 5.30
CA LEU A 144 18.56 -15.15 3.96
C LEU A 144 19.95 -14.56 3.73
N GLY A 145 20.34 -13.54 4.47
CA GLY A 145 21.69 -12.98 4.39
C GLY A 145 22.74 -13.91 4.99
N GLU A 146 22.41 -14.57 6.09
CA GLU A 146 23.28 -15.53 6.78
C GLU A 146 22.97 -16.99 6.38
N LEU A 147 21.90 -17.24 5.63
CA LEU A 147 21.32 -18.56 5.34
C LEU A 147 21.14 -19.40 6.62
N ARG A 148 20.76 -18.72 7.71
CA ARG A 148 20.61 -19.33 9.03
C ARG A 148 19.14 -19.38 9.43
N GLN A 149 18.72 -20.56 9.86
CA GLN A 149 17.41 -20.81 10.45
C GLN A 149 17.51 -20.73 11.97
N SER A 150 16.54 -20.06 12.61
CA SER A 150 16.45 -20.05 14.06
C SER A 150 16.01 -21.40 14.63
N GLU A 151 16.26 -21.63 15.92
CA GLU A 151 15.52 -22.63 16.67
C GLU A 151 14.01 -22.35 16.59
N PRO A 152 13.17 -23.38 16.56
CA PRO A 152 11.73 -23.21 16.56
C PRO A 152 11.25 -22.56 17.86
N TRP A 153 10.19 -21.78 17.76
CA TRP A 153 9.46 -21.32 18.94
C TRP A 153 7.99 -21.66 18.83
N THR A 154 7.35 -21.87 19.96
CA THR A 154 6.01 -22.40 20.02
C THR A 154 5.08 -21.49 20.81
N ALA A 155 3.80 -21.52 20.45
CA ALA A 155 2.70 -21.05 21.27
C ALA A 155 1.62 -22.12 21.27
N ALA A 156 1.05 -22.42 22.42
CA ALA A 156 0.06 -23.47 22.57
C ALA A 156 -1.11 -22.99 23.44
N GLY A 157 -2.28 -23.58 23.21
CA GLY A 157 -3.51 -23.29 23.94
C GLY A 157 -4.66 -24.18 23.46
N ARG A 158 -5.88 -23.69 23.54
CA ARG A 158 -7.08 -24.34 23.01
C ARG A 158 -7.53 -23.66 21.72
N VAL A 159 -8.31 -24.36 20.90
CA VAL A 159 -8.87 -23.78 19.67
C VAL A 159 -9.73 -22.54 19.95
N GLN A 160 -10.50 -22.56 21.01
CA GLN A 160 -11.30 -21.37 21.42
C GLN A 160 -10.45 -20.14 21.73
N ASP A 161 -9.19 -20.33 22.11
CA ASP A 161 -8.25 -19.27 22.50
C ASP A 161 -7.28 -18.96 21.33
N LEU A 162 -7.64 -19.33 20.09
CA LEU A 162 -6.78 -19.21 18.89
C LEU A 162 -6.24 -17.79 18.74
N ALA A 163 -7.06 -16.75 18.95
CA ALA A 163 -6.63 -15.36 18.77
C ALA A 163 -5.55 -14.95 19.79
N GLU A 164 -5.67 -15.40 21.04
CA GLU A 164 -4.65 -15.18 22.08
C GLU A 164 -3.37 -15.92 21.75
N VAL A 165 -3.46 -17.20 21.30
CA VAL A 165 -2.29 -18.02 20.93
C VAL A 165 -1.55 -17.40 19.75
N GLN A 166 -2.26 -16.88 18.77
CA GLN A 166 -1.69 -16.14 17.64
C GLN A 166 -1.02 -14.82 18.08
N SER A 167 -1.66 -14.05 18.97
CA SER A 167 -1.11 -12.82 19.52
C SER A 167 0.19 -13.08 20.28
N ARG A 168 0.23 -14.15 21.08
CA ARG A 168 1.45 -14.59 21.77
C ARG A 168 2.56 -14.98 20.80
N LEU A 169 2.23 -15.71 19.73
CA LEU A 169 3.20 -16.07 18.69
C LEU A 169 3.75 -14.83 17.98
N ALA A 170 2.91 -13.82 17.72
CA ALA A 170 3.32 -12.55 17.13
C ALA A 170 4.27 -11.76 18.05
N TRP A 171 4.00 -11.72 19.36
CA TRP A 171 4.92 -11.13 20.34
C TRP A 171 6.28 -11.83 20.37
N LEU A 172 6.29 -13.17 20.36
CA LEU A 172 7.52 -13.97 20.27
C LEU A 172 8.28 -13.68 18.96
N ALA A 173 7.59 -13.50 17.85
CA ALA A 173 8.19 -13.13 16.58
C ALA A 173 8.84 -11.73 16.64
N LEU A 174 8.16 -10.74 17.24
CA LEU A 174 8.68 -9.40 17.45
C LEU A 174 10.01 -9.44 18.22
N GLY A 175 10.06 -10.18 19.35
CA GLY A 175 11.25 -10.30 20.17
C GLY A 175 12.49 -10.88 19.45
N ARG A 176 12.28 -11.59 18.31
CA ARG A 176 13.36 -12.12 17.45
C ARG A 176 13.82 -11.16 16.36
N LEU A 177 13.03 -10.15 16.08
CA LEU A 177 13.28 -9.18 15.01
C LEU A 177 13.89 -7.89 15.52
N VAL A 178 13.65 -7.53 16.78
CA VAL A 178 14.18 -6.33 17.42
C VAL A 178 15.38 -6.65 18.30
N PRO A 179 16.22 -5.67 18.63
CA PRO A 179 17.33 -5.86 19.58
C PRO A 179 16.85 -6.39 20.94
N GLU A 180 17.70 -7.16 21.60
CA GLU A 180 17.39 -7.72 22.92
C GLU A 180 17.00 -6.59 23.90
N GLY A 181 15.92 -6.80 24.65
CA GLY A 181 15.39 -5.81 25.58
C GLY A 181 14.56 -4.67 24.97
N SER A 182 14.44 -4.58 23.64
CA SER A 182 13.66 -3.53 22.97
C SER A 182 12.19 -3.91 22.75
N ALA A 183 11.82 -5.19 22.84
CA ALA A 183 10.44 -5.63 22.72
C ALA A 183 9.63 -5.20 23.96
N PRO A 184 8.36 -4.80 23.79
CA PRO A 184 7.46 -4.54 24.93
C PRO A 184 7.22 -5.83 25.72
N SER A 185 6.78 -5.72 26.97
CA SER A 185 6.32 -6.88 27.73
C SER A 185 5.13 -7.55 27.00
N GLU A 186 4.93 -8.86 27.23
CA GLU A 186 3.78 -9.59 26.64
C GLU A 186 2.45 -8.91 27.01
N GLU A 187 2.32 -8.40 28.22
CA GLU A 187 1.10 -7.71 28.67
C GLU A 187 0.88 -6.39 27.92
N GLN A 188 1.93 -5.55 27.77
CA GLN A 188 1.86 -4.30 27.00
C GLN A 188 1.49 -4.57 25.55
N PHE A 189 2.11 -5.60 24.94
CA PHE A 189 1.81 -6.01 23.59
C PHE A 189 0.35 -6.47 23.46
N ARG A 190 -0.16 -7.29 24.37
CA ARG A 190 -1.54 -7.76 24.37
C ARG A 190 -2.57 -6.64 24.55
N ILE A 191 -2.26 -5.62 25.36
CA ILE A 191 -3.13 -4.44 25.54
C ILE A 191 -3.23 -3.66 24.21
N LYS A 192 -2.10 -3.48 23.51
CA LYS A 192 -2.03 -2.77 22.23
C LYS A 192 -2.67 -3.58 21.09
N HIS A 193 -2.44 -4.89 21.06
CA HIS A 193 -2.91 -5.82 20.03
C HIS A 193 -4.03 -6.72 20.58
N LYS A 194 -5.19 -6.11 20.86
CA LYS A 194 -6.33 -6.86 21.40
C LYS A 194 -6.73 -8.01 20.47
N PRO A 195 -6.91 -9.24 21.00
CA PRO A 195 -7.41 -10.35 20.22
C PRO A 195 -8.81 -10.04 19.64
N VAL A 196 -9.00 -10.42 18.39
CA VAL A 196 -10.27 -10.29 17.69
C VAL A 196 -11.15 -11.51 18.00
N ARG A 197 -12.47 -11.35 17.98
CA ARG A 197 -13.40 -12.48 18.07
C ARG A 197 -13.08 -13.53 16.99
N LEU A 198 -13.02 -14.79 17.39
CA LEU A 198 -12.59 -15.89 16.51
C LEU A 198 -13.46 -16.02 15.24
N ASP A 199 -14.78 -15.92 15.40
CA ASP A 199 -15.74 -16.01 14.29
C ASP A 199 -15.64 -14.82 13.31
N ALA A 200 -15.34 -13.62 13.83
CA ALA A 200 -15.07 -12.44 13.00
C ALA A 200 -13.75 -12.59 12.25
N LEU A 201 -12.70 -13.07 12.92
CA LEU A 201 -11.40 -13.35 12.32
C LEU A 201 -11.50 -14.42 11.23
N GLU A 202 -12.21 -15.54 11.50
CA GLU A 202 -12.45 -16.59 10.49
C GLU A 202 -13.15 -16.02 9.27
N SER A 203 -14.22 -15.25 9.47
CA SER A 203 -14.96 -14.62 8.36
C SER A 203 -14.08 -13.66 7.56
N TYR A 204 -13.25 -12.87 8.21
CA TYR A 204 -12.31 -11.97 7.55
C TYR A 204 -11.30 -12.74 6.68
N ILE A 205 -10.65 -13.75 7.24
CA ILE A 205 -9.64 -14.55 6.53
C ILE A 205 -10.27 -15.32 5.35
N ARG A 206 -11.46 -15.91 5.54
CA ARG A 206 -12.22 -16.53 4.44
C ARG A 206 -12.57 -15.51 3.34
N GLY A 207 -12.86 -14.27 3.73
CA GLY A 207 -13.03 -13.16 2.80
C GLY A 207 -11.77 -12.83 2.00
N LEU A 208 -10.60 -12.80 2.64
CA LEU A 208 -9.32 -12.60 1.96
C LEU A 208 -8.98 -13.75 0.98
N MET A 209 -9.34 -14.98 1.33
CA MET A 209 -9.09 -16.19 0.53
C MET A 209 -10.15 -16.42 -0.56
N ALA A 210 -11.27 -15.69 -0.54
CA ALA A 210 -12.38 -15.91 -1.46
C ALA A 210 -11.98 -15.66 -2.92
N GLY A 211 -12.43 -16.55 -3.81
CA GLY A 211 -12.13 -16.50 -5.24
C GLY A 211 -13.01 -15.54 -6.04
N THR A 212 -14.15 -15.09 -5.48
CA THR A 212 -15.06 -14.15 -6.17
C THR A 212 -15.31 -12.90 -5.33
N ALA A 213 -15.63 -11.80 -6.02
CA ALA A 213 -15.95 -10.51 -5.37
C ALA A 213 -17.19 -10.63 -4.45
N GLU A 214 -18.19 -11.41 -4.86
CA GLU A 214 -19.41 -11.63 -4.10
C GLU A 214 -19.15 -12.38 -2.81
N GLN A 215 -18.35 -13.46 -2.87
CA GLN A 215 -17.94 -14.22 -1.69
C GLN A 215 -17.11 -13.36 -0.75
N LYS A 216 -16.13 -12.61 -1.30
CA LYS A 216 -15.30 -11.67 -0.55
C LYS A 216 -16.16 -10.66 0.19
N HIS A 217 -17.08 -9.99 -0.52
CA HIS A 217 -17.99 -9.01 0.08
C HIS A 217 -18.84 -9.61 1.20
N ARG A 218 -19.43 -10.82 0.98
CA ARG A 218 -20.25 -11.51 1.98
C ARG A 218 -19.48 -11.79 3.26
N PHE A 219 -18.29 -12.40 3.13
CA PHE A 219 -17.48 -12.76 4.29
C PHE A 219 -16.96 -11.53 5.05
N LEU A 220 -16.48 -10.52 4.34
CA LEU A 220 -16.00 -9.28 4.98
C LEU A 220 -17.13 -8.54 5.70
N THR A 221 -18.33 -8.48 5.11
CA THR A 221 -19.52 -7.90 5.75
C THR A 221 -19.92 -8.70 6.98
N GLN A 222 -19.82 -10.03 6.92
CA GLN A 222 -20.08 -10.89 8.07
C GLN A 222 -19.07 -10.62 9.20
N ALA A 223 -17.78 -10.47 8.88
CA ALA A 223 -16.76 -10.16 9.89
C ALA A 223 -17.09 -8.86 10.65
N VAL A 224 -17.49 -7.80 9.92
CA VAL A 224 -17.92 -6.52 10.53
C VAL A 224 -19.14 -6.70 11.44
N ARG A 225 -20.13 -7.50 11.04
CA ARG A 225 -21.35 -7.75 11.84
C ARG A 225 -21.05 -8.52 13.12
N LEU A 226 -20.08 -9.42 13.08
CA LEU A 226 -19.68 -10.22 14.23
C LEU A 226 -18.88 -9.42 15.26
N ASP A 227 -18.04 -8.48 14.78
CA ASP A 227 -17.22 -7.61 15.64
C ASP A 227 -16.99 -6.26 14.94
N GLU A 228 -17.76 -5.24 15.33
CA GLU A 228 -17.62 -3.88 14.79
C GLU A 228 -16.31 -3.20 15.23
N SER A 229 -15.66 -3.66 16.29
CA SER A 229 -14.36 -3.15 16.72
C SER A 229 -13.20 -3.66 15.86
N PHE A 230 -13.44 -4.71 15.07
CA PHE A 230 -12.47 -5.25 14.13
C PHE A 230 -12.44 -4.43 12.85
N THR A 231 -11.48 -3.51 12.74
CA THR A 231 -11.43 -2.50 11.66
C THR A 231 -10.81 -2.98 10.34
N ALA A 232 -10.03 -4.08 10.37
CA ALA A 232 -9.36 -4.60 9.17
C ALA A 232 -10.31 -4.85 7.97
N PRO A 233 -11.54 -5.36 8.15
CA PRO A 233 -12.47 -5.54 7.03
C PRO A 233 -12.90 -4.24 6.36
N TYR A 234 -12.84 -3.08 7.03
CA TYR A 234 -13.29 -1.79 6.46
C TYR A 234 -12.50 -1.40 5.23
N PHE A 235 -11.17 -1.48 5.33
CA PHE A 235 -10.29 -1.19 4.20
C PHE A 235 -10.55 -2.16 3.03
N GLU A 236 -10.65 -3.46 3.31
CA GLU A 236 -10.87 -4.47 2.27
C GLU A 236 -12.24 -4.33 1.59
N LEU A 237 -13.30 -3.98 2.33
CA LEU A 237 -14.62 -3.67 1.77
C LEU A 237 -14.58 -2.41 0.92
N GLY A 238 -13.96 -1.35 1.41
CA GLY A 238 -13.81 -0.10 0.69
C GLY A 238 -13.07 -0.29 -0.64
N ARG A 239 -11.96 -1.02 -0.61
CA ARG A 239 -11.16 -1.35 -1.77
C ARG A 239 -11.91 -2.22 -2.80
N LEU A 240 -12.57 -3.26 -2.33
CA LEU A 240 -13.39 -4.14 -3.17
C LEU A 240 -14.49 -3.36 -3.90
N LEU A 241 -15.17 -2.47 -3.19
CA LEU A 241 -16.22 -1.64 -3.75
C LEU A 241 -15.68 -0.57 -4.70
N TYR A 242 -14.49 -0.01 -4.42
CA TYR A 242 -13.80 0.90 -5.33
C TYR A 242 -13.46 0.21 -6.66
N GLN A 243 -12.90 -1.01 -6.61
CA GLN A 243 -12.61 -1.82 -7.79
C GLN A 243 -13.88 -2.15 -8.61
N GLY A 244 -15.01 -2.31 -7.93
CA GLY A 244 -16.34 -2.48 -8.57
C GLY A 244 -17.04 -1.17 -8.93
N GLU A 245 -16.33 -0.04 -8.94
CA GLU A 245 -16.84 1.31 -9.27
C GLU A 245 -18.03 1.78 -8.41
N LYS A 246 -18.27 1.14 -7.27
CA LYS A 246 -19.31 1.52 -6.30
C LYS A 246 -18.79 2.59 -5.34
N TYR A 247 -18.42 3.76 -5.90
CA TYR A 247 -17.65 4.79 -5.21
C TYR A 247 -18.31 5.33 -3.94
N SER A 248 -19.64 5.50 -3.92
CA SER A 248 -20.35 5.97 -2.72
C SER A 248 -20.28 4.98 -1.57
N ALA A 249 -20.51 3.69 -1.85
CA ALA A 249 -20.40 2.64 -0.84
C ALA A 249 -18.94 2.44 -0.40
N ALA A 250 -17.99 2.52 -1.34
CA ALA A 250 -16.55 2.44 -1.04
C ALA A 250 -16.13 3.56 -0.07
N ALA A 251 -16.53 4.80 -0.34
CA ALA A 251 -16.22 5.95 0.51
C ALA A 251 -16.74 5.74 1.94
N GLY A 252 -17.98 5.22 2.10
CA GLY A 252 -18.56 4.96 3.41
C GLY A 252 -17.77 3.94 4.25
N TRP A 253 -17.11 2.96 3.62
CA TRP A 253 -16.24 2.02 4.32
C TRP A 253 -14.85 2.58 4.58
N LEU A 254 -14.25 3.28 3.61
CA LEU A 254 -12.92 3.88 3.73
C LEU A 254 -12.85 4.97 4.80
N GLU A 255 -13.92 5.73 5.02
CA GLU A 255 -14.01 6.72 6.09
C GLU A 255 -14.00 6.11 7.51
N ARG A 256 -14.32 4.83 7.64
CA ARG A 256 -14.31 4.11 8.92
C ARG A 256 -12.94 3.51 9.26
N VAL A 257 -11.97 3.55 8.33
CA VAL A 257 -10.61 3.06 8.60
C VAL A 257 -9.92 4.03 9.56
N PRO A 258 -9.52 3.57 10.76
CA PRO A 258 -8.91 4.45 11.74
C PRO A 258 -7.50 4.91 11.30
N PRO A 259 -7.05 6.09 11.77
CA PRO A 259 -5.73 6.63 11.39
C PRO A 259 -4.55 5.72 11.76
N GLU A 260 -4.71 4.92 12.81
CA GLU A 260 -3.70 3.97 13.30
C GLU A 260 -3.65 2.68 12.48
N ASP A 261 -4.67 2.43 11.63
CA ASP A 261 -4.68 1.23 10.79
C ASP A 261 -3.50 1.26 9.82
N PRO A 262 -2.82 0.15 9.68
CA PRO A 262 -1.77 0.03 8.69
C PRO A 262 -2.16 0.47 7.28
N ASN A 263 -3.39 0.42 6.87
CA ASN A 263 -3.86 0.83 5.55
C ASN A 263 -4.43 2.27 5.50
N ALA A 264 -4.31 3.06 6.59
CA ALA A 264 -4.94 4.37 6.68
C ALA A 264 -4.55 5.32 5.54
N VAL A 265 -3.28 5.34 5.14
CA VAL A 265 -2.79 6.20 4.05
C VAL A 265 -3.39 5.77 2.70
N GLU A 266 -3.43 4.47 2.42
CA GLU A 266 -4.05 3.93 1.20
C GLU A 266 -5.58 4.14 1.21
N ALA A 267 -6.22 3.95 2.36
CA ALA A 267 -7.64 4.22 2.54
C ALA A 267 -7.99 5.68 2.26
N ALA A 268 -7.21 6.64 2.78
CA ALA A 268 -7.39 8.06 2.51
C ALA A 268 -7.18 8.40 1.03
N PHE A 269 -6.21 7.75 0.36
CA PHE A 269 -5.99 7.92 -1.07
C PHE A 269 -7.18 7.42 -1.90
N LEU A 270 -7.65 6.20 -1.64
CA LEU A 270 -8.82 5.63 -2.32
C LEU A 270 -10.09 6.45 -2.01
N LEU A 271 -10.23 6.96 -0.79
CA LEU A 271 -11.32 7.86 -0.42
C LEU A 271 -11.29 9.16 -1.25
N GLY A 272 -10.11 9.77 -1.43
CA GLY A 272 -9.93 10.92 -2.30
C GLY A 272 -10.37 10.65 -3.74
N LEU A 273 -9.99 9.48 -4.29
CA LEU A 273 -10.42 9.03 -5.62
C LEU A 273 -11.95 8.82 -5.69
N CYS A 274 -12.54 8.17 -4.68
CA CYS A 274 -14.01 8.00 -4.60
C CYS A 274 -14.71 9.36 -4.61
N ARG A 275 -14.26 10.31 -3.79
CA ARG A 275 -14.83 11.66 -3.70
C ARG A 275 -14.71 12.41 -5.02
N TYR A 276 -13.57 12.28 -5.72
CA TYR A 276 -13.41 12.86 -7.06
C TYR A 276 -14.41 12.24 -8.07
N ARG A 277 -14.56 10.91 -8.07
CA ARG A 277 -15.52 10.21 -8.97
C ARG A 277 -16.98 10.56 -8.69
N LEU A 278 -17.29 10.94 -7.45
CA LEU A 278 -18.61 11.43 -7.02
C LEU A 278 -18.80 12.93 -7.30
N ALA A 279 -17.86 13.58 -7.95
CA ALA A 279 -17.81 15.02 -8.17
C ALA A 279 -17.80 15.87 -6.86
N GLU A 280 -17.41 15.29 -5.74
CA GLU A 280 -17.20 15.96 -4.45
C GLU A 280 -15.78 16.53 -4.37
N PHE A 281 -15.45 17.47 -5.28
CA PHE A 281 -14.07 17.90 -5.53
C PHE A 281 -13.40 18.56 -4.34
N GLU A 282 -14.14 19.31 -3.51
CA GLU A 282 -13.61 19.93 -2.29
C GLU A 282 -13.17 18.88 -1.26
N LYS A 283 -13.92 17.78 -1.12
CA LYS A 283 -13.56 16.68 -0.24
C LYS A 283 -12.37 15.91 -0.79
N ALA A 284 -12.33 15.69 -2.10
CA ALA A 284 -11.19 15.06 -2.77
C ALA A 284 -9.91 15.89 -2.60
N GLU A 285 -9.99 17.21 -2.81
CA GLU A 285 -8.88 18.12 -2.58
C GLU A 285 -8.37 18.06 -1.14
N SER A 286 -9.28 18.08 -0.16
CA SER A 286 -8.92 18.01 1.26
C SER A 286 -8.17 16.73 1.59
N ALA A 287 -8.63 15.57 1.07
CA ALA A 287 -7.97 14.28 1.25
C ALA A 287 -6.57 14.26 0.62
N PHE A 288 -6.43 14.68 -0.65
CA PHE A 288 -5.13 14.70 -1.32
C PHE A 288 -4.19 15.76 -0.77
N ARG A 289 -4.69 16.89 -0.27
CA ARG A 289 -3.89 17.91 0.41
C ARG A 289 -3.26 17.37 1.70
N LEU A 290 -4.05 16.68 2.52
CA LEU A 290 -3.54 16.00 3.72
C LEU A 290 -2.45 14.99 3.34
N LEU A 291 -2.73 14.13 2.35
CA LEU A 291 -1.76 13.13 1.88
C LEU A 291 -0.49 13.75 1.30
N SER A 292 -0.57 14.89 0.61
CA SER A 292 0.60 15.56 0.04
C SER A 292 1.58 16.08 1.09
N SER A 293 1.09 16.35 2.30
CA SER A 293 1.95 16.74 3.44
C SER A 293 2.56 15.53 4.16
N LEU A 294 1.87 14.39 4.16
CA LEU A 294 2.32 13.16 4.84
C LEU A 294 3.22 12.32 3.95
N ALA A 295 2.89 12.22 2.68
CA ALA A 295 3.55 11.37 1.71
C ALA A 295 3.67 12.13 0.37
N PRO A 296 4.68 13.00 0.20
CA PRO A 296 4.84 13.83 -1.00
C PRO A 296 5.25 12.97 -2.21
N ARG A 297 4.26 12.59 -3.04
CA ARG A 297 4.43 11.72 -4.20
C ARG A 297 3.77 12.27 -5.45
N PRO A 298 4.29 11.93 -6.65
CA PRO A 298 3.76 12.45 -7.90
C PRO A 298 2.29 12.11 -8.12
N GLU A 299 1.83 10.90 -7.75
CA GLU A 299 0.44 10.49 -7.88
C GLU A 299 -0.50 11.34 -7.01
N ILE A 300 -0.04 11.68 -5.80
CA ILE A 300 -0.83 12.51 -4.87
C ILE A 300 -0.89 13.94 -5.37
N TRP A 301 0.23 14.52 -5.82
CA TRP A 301 0.22 15.87 -6.39
C TRP A 301 -0.61 15.93 -7.67
N ASN A 302 -0.54 14.91 -8.54
CA ASN A 302 -1.38 14.82 -9.72
C ASN A 302 -2.87 14.82 -9.37
N ASN A 303 -3.29 13.99 -8.41
CA ASN A 303 -4.70 13.88 -8.03
C ASN A 303 -5.19 15.11 -7.26
N LEU A 304 -4.31 15.75 -6.47
CA LEU A 304 -4.59 17.05 -5.86
C LEU A 304 -4.80 18.13 -6.94
N GLY A 305 -3.89 18.20 -7.90
CA GLY A 305 -4.03 19.12 -9.04
C GLY A 305 -5.30 18.87 -9.84
N ALA A 306 -5.69 17.59 -10.04
CA ALA A 306 -6.94 17.25 -10.73
C ALA A 306 -8.18 17.76 -9.98
N ALA A 307 -8.25 17.57 -8.66
CA ALA A 307 -9.34 18.10 -7.85
C ALA A 307 -9.41 19.62 -7.91
N GLN A 308 -8.25 20.30 -7.80
CA GLN A 308 -8.13 21.75 -7.91
C GLN A 308 -8.51 22.26 -9.30
N SER A 309 -8.12 21.57 -10.36
CA SER A 309 -8.48 21.88 -11.74
C SER A 309 -10.00 21.85 -11.94
N ARG A 310 -10.69 20.88 -11.33
CA ARG A 310 -12.17 20.80 -11.35
C ARG A 310 -12.84 21.96 -10.58
N LEU A 311 -12.19 22.45 -9.56
CA LEU A 311 -12.64 23.61 -8.76
C LEU A 311 -12.25 24.96 -9.40
N GLY A 312 -11.52 24.97 -10.53
CA GLY A 312 -11.03 26.16 -11.18
C GLY A 312 -9.92 26.88 -10.39
N ARG A 313 -9.22 26.17 -9.50
CA ARG A 313 -8.16 26.75 -8.67
C ARG A 313 -6.85 26.82 -9.45
N PRO A 314 -6.15 27.99 -9.45
CA PRO A 314 -4.92 28.18 -10.22
C PRO A 314 -3.75 27.31 -9.73
N GLU A 315 -3.72 26.91 -8.47
CA GLU A 315 -2.70 26.09 -7.83
C GLU A 315 -2.58 24.67 -8.44
N ALA A 316 -3.58 24.25 -9.22
CA ALA A 316 -3.55 22.99 -9.95
C ALA A 316 -2.29 22.87 -10.82
N VAL A 317 -1.87 23.94 -11.50
CA VAL A 317 -0.70 23.95 -12.37
C VAL A 317 0.58 23.62 -11.59
N ASP A 318 0.74 24.19 -10.39
CA ASP A 318 1.95 23.97 -9.58
C ASP A 318 2.02 22.52 -9.07
N ASN A 319 0.88 21.94 -8.72
CA ASN A 319 0.85 20.54 -8.30
C ASN A 319 1.13 19.57 -9.46
N PHE A 320 0.61 19.85 -10.65
CA PHE A 320 0.95 19.06 -11.84
C PHE A 320 2.43 19.21 -12.25
N ARG A 321 3.04 20.41 -12.12
CA ARG A 321 4.48 20.61 -12.34
C ARG A 321 5.30 19.73 -11.38
N ARG A 322 4.97 19.73 -10.09
CA ARG A 322 5.63 18.86 -9.11
C ARG A 322 5.52 17.38 -9.48
N ALA A 323 4.37 16.94 -9.97
CA ALA A 323 4.20 15.57 -10.44
C ALA A 323 5.11 15.26 -11.63
N VAL A 324 5.17 16.12 -12.66
CA VAL A 324 6.04 15.99 -13.83
C VAL A 324 7.52 16.03 -13.42
N GLU A 325 7.93 16.91 -12.52
CA GLU A 325 9.31 17.01 -12.04
C GLU A 325 9.75 15.75 -11.29
N SER A 326 8.83 15.10 -10.56
CA SER A 326 9.11 13.89 -9.78
C SER A 326 9.15 12.64 -10.64
N ASP A 327 8.30 12.55 -11.67
CA ASP A 327 8.30 11.47 -12.65
C ASP A 327 8.08 12.04 -14.06
N PRO A 328 9.16 12.38 -14.77
CA PRO A 328 9.08 12.94 -16.11
C PRO A 328 8.59 11.97 -17.20
N HIS A 329 8.52 10.67 -16.90
CA HIS A 329 8.16 9.64 -17.89
C HIS A 329 6.69 9.22 -17.83
N GLU A 330 5.91 9.71 -16.84
CA GLU A 330 4.48 9.44 -16.75
C GLU A 330 3.68 10.43 -17.64
N PRO A 331 3.08 9.96 -18.75
CA PRO A 331 2.38 10.83 -19.71
C PRO A 331 1.18 11.56 -19.11
N ALA A 332 0.49 10.93 -18.14
CA ALA A 332 -0.71 11.51 -17.54
C ALA A 332 -0.44 12.84 -16.84
N TYR A 333 0.75 13.00 -16.22
CA TYR A 333 1.08 14.26 -15.53
C TYR A 333 1.27 15.42 -16.50
N ARG A 334 1.95 15.18 -17.66
CA ARG A 334 2.08 16.19 -18.71
C ARG A 334 0.76 16.55 -19.34
N PHE A 335 -0.11 15.54 -19.54
CA PHE A 335 -1.45 15.80 -20.05
C PHE A 335 -2.22 16.74 -19.13
N ASN A 336 -2.24 16.44 -17.83
CA ASN A 336 -2.97 17.24 -16.85
C ASN A 336 -2.38 18.65 -16.69
N LEU A 337 -1.05 18.78 -16.75
CA LEU A 337 -0.38 20.07 -16.76
C LEU A 337 -0.82 20.92 -17.97
N GLY A 338 -0.73 20.35 -19.18
CA GLY A 338 -1.15 21.03 -20.41
C GLY A 338 -2.63 21.39 -20.38
N TYR A 339 -3.49 20.51 -19.87
CA TYR A 339 -4.92 20.76 -19.77
C TYR A 339 -5.24 21.89 -18.77
N ALA A 340 -4.57 21.93 -17.61
CA ALA A 340 -4.74 22.99 -16.62
C ALA A 340 -4.23 24.35 -17.14
N LEU A 341 -3.10 24.36 -17.86
CA LEU A 341 -2.57 25.56 -18.51
C LEU A 341 -3.52 26.08 -19.59
N TRP A 342 -4.08 25.20 -20.43
CA TRP A 342 -5.10 25.58 -21.43
C TRP A 342 -6.34 26.17 -20.77
N LYS A 343 -6.81 25.60 -19.64
CA LYS A 343 -7.95 26.18 -18.87
C LYS A 343 -7.66 27.57 -18.32
N GLN A 344 -6.38 27.92 -18.12
CA GLN A 344 -5.92 29.26 -17.73
C GLN A 344 -5.56 30.14 -18.94
N GLU A 345 -5.89 29.71 -20.17
CA GLU A 345 -5.57 30.39 -21.43
C GLU A 345 -4.07 30.63 -21.70
N ARG A 346 -3.21 29.87 -21.02
CA ARG A 346 -1.74 29.86 -21.19
C ARG A 346 -1.36 28.93 -22.35
N TYR A 347 -1.81 29.31 -23.56
CA TYR A 347 -1.82 28.44 -24.73
C TYR A 347 -0.44 27.96 -25.16
N GLU A 348 0.59 28.82 -25.11
CA GLU A 348 1.96 28.49 -25.51
C GLU A 348 2.56 27.44 -24.59
N GLU A 349 2.44 27.61 -23.27
CA GLU A 349 2.95 26.65 -22.28
C GLU A 349 2.14 25.33 -22.33
N ALA A 350 0.84 25.40 -22.56
CA ALA A 350 0.00 24.22 -22.75
C ALA A 350 0.41 23.41 -23.98
N ALA A 351 0.66 24.13 -25.12
CA ALA A 351 1.11 23.50 -26.36
C ALA A 351 2.47 22.78 -26.17
N GLU A 352 3.38 23.36 -25.39
CA GLU A 352 4.68 22.73 -25.10
C GLU A 352 4.50 21.45 -24.28
N ALA A 353 3.69 21.48 -23.21
CA ALA A 353 3.39 20.31 -22.42
C ALA A 353 2.77 19.16 -23.25
N PHE A 354 1.87 19.48 -24.20
CA PHE A 354 1.30 18.46 -25.10
C PHE A 354 2.31 17.97 -26.16
N ARG A 355 3.23 18.81 -26.65
CA ARG A 355 4.32 18.35 -27.55
C ARG A 355 5.25 17.38 -26.84
N GLU A 356 5.70 17.71 -25.62
CA GLU A 356 6.53 16.82 -24.81
C GLU A 356 5.82 15.48 -24.53
N LEU A 357 4.50 15.51 -24.25
CA LEU A 357 3.71 14.31 -24.06
C LEU A 357 3.69 13.46 -25.34
N LEU A 358 3.46 14.06 -26.50
CA LEU A 358 3.41 13.36 -27.78
C LEU A 358 4.78 12.79 -28.22
N GLN A 359 5.89 13.26 -27.64
CA GLN A 359 7.19 12.59 -27.80
C GLN A 359 7.24 11.26 -27.03
N LEU A 360 6.51 11.14 -25.90
CA LEU A 360 6.42 9.89 -25.12
C LEU A 360 5.35 8.94 -25.69
N THR A 361 4.20 9.49 -26.10
CA THR A 361 3.02 8.74 -26.60
C THR A 361 2.49 9.39 -27.87
N PRO A 362 3.10 9.14 -29.04
CA PRO A 362 2.71 9.80 -30.32
C PRO A 362 1.26 9.55 -30.74
N GLU A 363 0.67 8.43 -30.34
CA GLU A 363 -0.70 8.01 -30.66
C GLU A 363 -1.78 8.60 -29.74
N ASP A 364 -1.43 9.45 -28.78
CA ASP A 364 -2.40 10.05 -27.85
C ASP A 364 -3.31 11.06 -28.58
N SER A 365 -4.50 10.59 -28.98
CA SER A 365 -5.47 11.39 -29.73
C SER A 365 -6.02 12.58 -28.94
N GLN A 366 -6.15 12.45 -27.61
CA GLN A 366 -6.61 13.55 -26.75
C GLN A 366 -5.55 14.64 -26.67
N ALA A 367 -4.28 14.25 -26.52
CA ALA A 367 -3.17 15.22 -26.50
C ALA A 367 -3.05 15.95 -27.84
N THR A 368 -3.22 15.23 -28.97
CA THR A 368 -3.22 15.82 -30.31
C THR A 368 -4.38 16.83 -30.47
N LEU A 369 -5.58 16.46 -30.01
CA LEU A 369 -6.73 17.38 -30.03
C LEU A 369 -6.44 18.64 -29.20
N MET A 370 -5.91 18.47 -28.00
CA MET A 370 -5.62 19.60 -27.09
C MET A 370 -4.50 20.49 -27.62
N LEU A 371 -3.46 19.89 -28.24
CA LEU A 371 -2.41 20.66 -28.94
C LEU A 371 -3.02 21.51 -30.04
N GLY A 372 -3.92 20.98 -30.85
CA GLY A 372 -4.64 21.73 -31.88
C GLY A 372 -5.47 22.89 -31.31
N ARG A 373 -6.16 22.68 -30.18
CA ARG A 373 -6.89 23.76 -29.48
C ARG A 373 -5.94 24.87 -28.99
N CYS A 374 -4.78 24.51 -28.45
CA CYS A 374 -3.78 25.47 -28.01
C CYS A 374 -3.20 26.29 -29.17
N LEU A 375 -2.81 25.65 -30.28
CA LEU A 375 -2.27 26.32 -31.46
C LEU A 375 -3.27 27.29 -32.09
N ASN A 376 -4.55 26.96 -32.06
CA ASN A 376 -5.63 27.82 -32.56
C ASN A 376 -6.13 28.81 -31.50
N ARG A 377 -5.52 28.85 -30.30
CA ARG A 377 -5.98 29.64 -29.15
C ARG A 377 -7.47 29.52 -28.87
N THR A 378 -8.00 28.31 -29.03
CA THR A 378 -9.42 28.00 -28.75
C THR A 378 -9.67 28.11 -27.25
N PRO A 379 -10.51 29.06 -26.79
CA PRO A 379 -10.73 29.24 -25.36
C PRO A 379 -11.54 28.09 -24.75
N PRO A 380 -11.37 27.81 -23.44
CA PRO A 380 -12.23 26.87 -22.75
C PRO A 380 -13.66 27.43 -22.70
N SER A 381 -14.61 26.71 -23.30
CA SER A 381 -16.03 27.08 -23.20
C SER A 381 -16.64 26.51 -21.91
N GLY A 382 -17.24 27.39 -21.08
CA GLY A 382 -17.57 27.10 -19.69
C GLY A 382 -18.43 25.85 -19.42
N VAL A 383 -19.31 25.42 -20.38
CA VAL A 383 -20.14 24.23 -20.22
C VAL A 383 -19.41 22.99 -20.69
N ALA A 384 -18.69 23.05 -21.81
CA ALA A 384 -17.96 21.90 -22.37
C ALA A 384 -16.82 21.46 -21.45
N VAL A 385 -16.08 22.40 -20.85
CA VAL A 385 -14.97 22.09 -19.92
C VAL A 385 -15.44 21.39 -18.65
N LYS A 386 -16.64 21.70 -18.15
CA LYS A 386 -17.21 21.01 -17.00
C LYS A 386 -17.65 19.57 -17.32
N MET A 387 -18.00 19.30 -18.57
CA MET A 387 -18.42 17.98 -19.03
C MET A 387 -17.26 17.12 -19.56
N GLU A 388 -16.18 17.75 -20.05
CA GLU A 388 -14.97 17.05 -20.48
C GLU A 388 -14.17 16.63 -19.23
N ASN A 389 -14.26 15.38 -18.85
CA ASN A 389 -13.57 14.79 -17.71
C ASN A 389 -12.18 14.29 -18.16
N PHE A 390 -11.32 15.21 -18.59
CA PHE A 390 -10.03 14.88 -19.22
C PHE A 390 -8.90 14.67 -18.20
N GLU A 391 -9.06 15.12 -16.95
CA GLU A 391 -8.01 14.90 -15.95
C GLU A 391 -7.75 13.41 -15.74
N ARG A 392 -6.50 13.00 -15.93
CA ARG A 392 -6.01 11.63 -15.78
C ARG A 392 -5.60 11.37 -14.35
N LEU A 393 -6.50 10.76 -13.58
CA LEU A 393 -6.20 10.36 -12.22
C LEU A 393 -5.23 9.19 -12.20
N GLN A 394 -4.36 9.17 -11.21
CA GLN A 394 -3.54 8.01 -10.90
C GLN A 394 -4.19 7.17 -9.80
N SER A 395 -4.28 5.88 -10.05
CA SER A 395 -4.57 4.89 -9.02
C SER A 395 -3.27 4.45 -8.35
N PRO A 396 -3.29 3.93 -7.11
CA PRO A 396 -2.08 3.42 -6.48
C PRO A 396 -1.56 2.23 -7.31
N VAL A 397 -0.46 2.47 -8.02
CA VAL A 397 0.15 1.48 -8.92
C VAL A 397 0.94 0.43 -8.14
N ASP A 398 1.50 0.81 -6.99
CA ASP A 398 2.30 -0.08 -6.14
C ASP A 398 1.93 0.12 -4.65
N ARG A 399 1.29 -0.90 -4.07
CA ARG A 399 0.93 -0.91 -2.65
C ARG A 399 2.13 -0.88 -1.72
N GLY A 400 3.24 -1.48 -2.11
CA GLY A 400 4.48 -1.45 -1.36
C GLY A 400 4.97 -0.03 -1.12
N VAL A 401 4.61 0.87 -2.02
CA VAL A 401 4.96 2.29 -1.94
C VAL A 401 4.22 3.00 -0.81
N PHE A 402 2.89 2.85 -0.70
CA PHE A 402 2.12 3.49 0.39
C PHE A 402 2.51 2.91 1.76
N ARG A 403 2.84 1.63 1.82
CA ARG A 403 3.31 0.98 3.04
C ARG A 403 4.66 1.50 3.53
N ARG A 404 5.55 1.93 2.64
CA ARG A 404 6.83 2.60 3.01
C ARG A 404 6.60 3.94 3.70
N PHE A 405 5.56 4.68 3.33
CA PHE A 405 5.23 5.97 3.94
C PHE A 405 4.69 5.87 5.36
N ARG A 406 4.07 4.76 5.77
CA ARG A 406 3.65 4.56 7.16
C ARG A 406 4.78 4.70 8.16
N LEU A 407 5.97 4.19 7.83
CA LEU A 407 7.14 4.24 8.71
C LEU A 407 7.68 5.66 8.90
N GLY A 408 7.51 6.54 7.91
CA GLY A 408 7.86 7.96 8.01
C GLY A 408 6.87 8.77 8.83
N THR A 409 5.56 8.48 8.74
CA THR A 409 4.50 9.22 9.43
C THR A 409 4.40 8.87 10.91
N SER A 410 4.69 7.63 11.30
CA SER A 410 4.69 7.22 12.71
C SER A 410 5.77 7.93 13.55
N ARG A 411 6.86 8.41 12.93
CA ARG A 411 7.90 9.21 13.61
C ARG A 411 7.61 10.71 13.66
N ALA A 412 6.68 11.20 12.85
CA ALA A 412 6.33 12.63 12.81
C ALA A 412 5.15 13.00 13.72
N LEU A 413 4.46 12.00 14.30
CA LEU A 413 3.32 12.18 15.21
C LEU A 413 3.67 11.95 16.68
N HIS A 414 4.95 11.75 17.00
CA HIS A 414 5.54 11.75 18.34
C HIS A 414 6.67 12.78 18.37
#